data_027625c2dabf319e45a8545068a98dbf
#
_entry.id   027625c2dabf319e45a8545068a98dbf
#
_cell.length_a   1.000
_cell.length_b   1.000
_cell.length_c   1.000
_cell.angle_alpha   90.00
_cell.angle_beta   90.00
_cell.angle_gamma   90.00
#
_symmetry.space_group_name_H-M   'P 1'
#
loop_
_entity.id
_entity.type
_entity.pdbx_description
1 polymer ?
#
loop_
_entity_poly.entity_id
_entity_poly.type
_entity_poly.pdbx_seq_one_letter_code
_entity_poly.pdbx_strand_id
1 'polypeptide(L)'
;MTQEQKEYLQKFWTDIERAGDELRNQPMPELREEDFFLFKETGNRLIYEGEYFGRRKYLTVFGILSEFEGKEENLKMLAQVLDAICTEKFWALPAHVNFDALDEKTIDLFAAETAQSLLEIVDILGDKLPAQTVERVVCEVTDRVIVPFVTSTVPYSWWEQDRCNWAAVCAGSDVCSSDL
;
A
#
# COMPACT_ATOMS: atom_id res chain seq x y z
N MET A 1 -29.94 6.71 4.96
CA MET A 1 -28.87 7.71 4.88
C MET A 1 -29.47 9.09 5.10
N THR A 2 -28.96 9.87 6.06
CA THR A 2 -29.42 11.23 6.39
C THR A 2 -28.98 12.22 5.31
N GLN A 3 -29.54 13.44 5.32
CA GLN A 3 -29.15 14.51 4.40
C GLN A 3 -27.67 14.89 4.61
N GLU A 4 -27.23 15.00 5.85
CA GLU A 4 -25.84 15.29 6.22
C GLU A 4 -24.86 14.22 5.68
N GLN A 5 -25.21 12.93 5.81
CA GLN A 5 -24.40 11.83 5.24
C GLN A 5 -24.29 11.94 3.71
N LYS A 6 -25.38 12.34 3.02
CA LYS A 6 -25.34 12.53 1.55
C LYS A 6 -24.42 13.68 1.15
N GLU A 7 -24.48 14.79 1.87
CA GLU A 7 -23.63 15.96 1.62
C GLU A 7 -22.14 15.63 1.86
N TYR A 8 -21.85 14.86 2.92
CA TYR A 8 -20.49 14.39 3.20
C TYR A 8 -19.96 13.48 2.08
N LEU A 9 -20.75 12.50 1.64
CA LEU A 9 -20.36 11.60 0.55
C LEU A 9 -20.19 12.35 -0.77
N GLN A 10 -21.05 13.34 -1.05
CA GLN A 10 -20.91 14.16 -2.26
C GLN A 10 -19.61 14.97 -2.23
N LYS A 11 -19.26 15.55 -1.08
CA LYS A 11 -17.99 16.28 -0.93
C LYS A 11 -16.79 15.34 -1.09
N PHE A 12 -16.82 14.18 -0.42
CA PHE A 12 -15.78 13.17 -0.54
C PHE A 12 -15.57 12.75 -1.99
N TRP A 13 -16.67 12.47 -2.71
CA TRP A 13 -16.61 12.12 -4.12
C TRP A 13 -15.97 13.21 -4.98
N THR A 14 -16.39 14.47 -4.79
CA THR A 14 -15.81 15.62 -5.50
C THR A 14 -14.30 15.77 -5.22
N ASP A 15 -13.86 15.49 -4.00
CA ASP A 15 -12.44 15.53 -3.64
C ASP A 15 -11.66 14.39 -4.33
N ILE A 16 -12.24 13.19 -4.47
CA ILE A 16 -11.63 12.06 -5.19
C ILE A 16 -11.53 12.35 -6.70
N GLU A 17 -12.60 12.87 -7.33
CA GLU A 17 -12.58 13.25 -8.76
C GLU A 17 -11.48 14.29 -9.03
N ARG A 18 -11.42 15.34 -8.21
CA ARG A 18 -10.39 16.39 -8.32
C ARG A 18 -8.97 15.79 -8.15
N ALA A 19 -8.76 14.94 -7.15
CA ALA A 19 -7.48 14.28 -6.95
C ALA A 19 -7.09 13.41 -8.14
N GLY A 20 -8.03 12.68 -8.73
CA GLY A 20 -7.81 11.90 -9.95
C GLY A 20 -7.36 12.76 -11.14
N ASP A 21 -8.01 13.90 -11.34
CA ASP A 21 -7.64 14.84 -12.41
C ASP A 21 -6.24 15.43 -12.20
N GLU A 22 -5.89 15.79 -10.96
CA GLU A 22 -4.56 16.27 -10.61
C GLU A 22 -3.49 15.21 -10.86
N LEU A 23 -3.73 13.97 -10.39
CA LEU A 23 -2.78 12.87 -10.49
C LEU A 23 -2.55 12.38 -11.92
N ARG A 24 -3.56 12.40 -12.80
CA ARG A 24 -3.38 12.08 -14.22
C ARG A 24 -2.41 13.00 -14.94
N ASN A 25 -2.25 14.23 -14.46
CA ASN A 25 -1.36 15.24 -15.03
C ASN A 25 0.02 15.31 -14.37
N GLN A 26 0.31 14.41 -13.43
CA GLN A 26 1.59 14.33 -12.72
C GLN A 26 2.29 13.00 -12.99
N PRO A 27 3.62 12.96 -13.00
CA PRO A 27 4.33 11.69 -13.02
C PRO A 27 4.08 10.92 -11.72
N MET A 28 3.97 9.60 -11.83
CA MET A 28 3.92 8.76 -10.64
C MET A 28 5.22 8.91 -9.84
N PRO A 29 5.14 9.05 -8.50
CA PRO A 29 6.33 9.17 -7.66
C PRO A 29 7.32 8.03 -7.86
N GLU A 30 8.61 8.34 -7.90
CA GLU A 30 9.69 7.37 -8.04
C GLU A 30 10.35 7.15 -6.67
N LEU A 31 10.31 5.90 -6.16
CA LEU A 31 11.01 5.54 -4.93
C LEU A 31 12.46 5.17 -5.25
N ARG A 32 13.39 6.00 -4.80
CA ARG A 32 14.83 5.78 -5.02
C ARG A 32 15.47 5.19 -3.78
N GLU A 33 16.31 4.19 -3.97
CA GLU A 33 17.03 3.55 -2.84
C GLU A 33 17.91 4.54 -2.08
N GLU A 34 18.50 5.50 -2.75
CA GLU A 34 19.32 6.54 -2.12
C GLU A 34 18.54 7.37 -1.09
N ASP A 35 17.26 7.67 -1.38
CA ASP A 35 16.38 8.39 -0.45
C ASP A 35 15.97 7.52 0.74
N PHE A 36 15.84 6.18 0.55
CA PHE A 36 15.62 5.23 1.63
C PHE A 36 16.82 5.20 2.59
N PHE A 37 18.04 5.08 2.06
CA PHE A 37 19.26 5.03 2.86
C PHE A 37 19.65 6.37 3.49
N LEU A 38 19.14 7.50 2.97
CA LEU A 38 19.37 8.83 3.54
C LEU A 38 18.95 8.92 5.02
N PHE A 39 17.95 8.14 5.42
CA PHE A 39 17.54 8.05 6.83
C PHE A 39 18.65 7.52 7.73
N LYS A 40 19.37 6.47 7.32
CA LYS A 40 20.52 5.92 8.07
C LYS A 40 21.61 6.97 8.28
N GLU A 41 21.86 7.79 7.28
CA GLU A 41 22.97 8.76 7.28
C GLU A 41 22.64 10.05 8.04
N THR A 42 21.42 10.54 7.87
CA THR A 42 21.03 11.90 8.29
C THR A 42 19.82 11.96 9.22
N GLY A 43 19.08 10.85 9.37
CA GLY A 43 17.78 10.82 10.04
C GLY A 43 16.64 11.42 9.20
N ASN A 44 16.89 11.81 7.94
CA ASN A 44 15.86 12.36 7.06
C ASN A 44 15.08 11.23 6.42
N ARG A 45 13.79 11.12 6.75
CA ARG A 45 12.84 10.17 6.17
C ARG A 45 11.83 10.83 5.23
N LEU A 46 11.69 12.16 5.31
CA LEU A 46 10.59 12.88 4.68
C LEU A 46 10.61 12.81 3.15
N ILE A 47 11.78 12.70 2.54
CA ILE A 47 11.91 12.61 1.08
C ILE A 47 11.33 11.27 0.62
N TYR A 48 11.82 10.15 1.16
CA TYR A 48 11.33 8.83 0.78
C TYR A 48 9.84 8.64 1.13
N GLU A 49 9.43 9.02 2.35
CA GLU A 49 8.05 8.91 2.79
C GLU A 49 7.10 9.77 1.95
N GLY A 50 7.53 10.94 1.49
CA GLY A 50 6.73 11.79 0.59
C GLY A 50 6.40 11.07 -0.72
N GLU A 51 7.38 10.44 -1.35
CA GLU A 51 7.19 9.68 -2.59
C GLU A 51 6.41 8.38 -2.33
N TYR A 52 6.68 7.70 -1.20
CA TYR A 52 5.97 6.49 -0.80
C TYR A 52 4.47 6.75 -0.62
N PHE A 53 4.10 7.72 0.21
CA PHE A 53 2.68 8.07 0.42
C PHE A 53 2.04 8.70 -0.82
N GLY A 54 2.83 9.41 -1.61
CA GLY A 54 2.40 9.88 -2.92
C GLY A 54 1.90 8.72 -3.79
N ARG A 55 2.66 7.62 -3.89
CA ARG A 55 2.28 6.43 -4.65
C ARG A 55 1.03 5.73 -4.05
N ARG A 56 0.92 5.65 -2.72
CA ARG A 56 -0.28 5.11 -2.04
C ARG A 56 -1.53 5.98 -2.31
N LYS A 57 -1.34 7.30 -2.48
CA LYS A 57 -2.43 8.19 -2.91
C LYS A 57 -2.96 7.80 -4.31
N TYR A 58 -2.08 7.49 -5.27
CA TYR A 58 -2.51 6.97 -6.58
C TYR A 58 -3.33 5.68 -6.43
N LEU A 59 -2.85 4.73 -5.61
CA LEU A 59 -3.54 3.47 -5.36
C LEU A 59 -4.96 3.70 -4.86
N THR A 60 -5.13 4.50 -3.83
CA THR A 60 -6.43 4.80 -3.21
C THR A 60 -7.36 5.53 -4.19
N VAL A 61 -6.89 6.58 -4.85
CA VAL A 61 -7.71 7.41 -5.72
C VAL A 61 -8.17 6.61 -6.94
N PHE A 62 -7.26 5.91 -7.62
CA PHE A 62 -7.61 5.14 -8.82
C PHE A 62 -8.33 3.83 -8.48
N GLY A 63 -8.13 3.25 -7.30
CA GLY A 63 -8.97 2.16 -6.80
C GLY A 63 -10.43 2.58 -6.69
N ILE A 64 -10.70 3.70 -6.00
CA ILE A 64 -12.06 4.24 -5.82
C ILE A 64 -12.67 4.64 -7.17
N LEU A 65 -11.94 5.39 -8.02
CA LEU A 65 -12.45 5.80 -9.33
C LEU A 65 -12.72 4.60 -10.25
N SER A 66 -11.90 3.55 -10.20
CA SER A 66 -12.10 2.33 -11.00
C SER A 66 -13.36 1.59 -10.59
N GLU A 67 -13.63 1.48 -9.30
CA GLU A 67 -14.83 0.80 -8.81
C GLU A 67 -16.10 1.57 -9.15
N PHE A 68 -16.16 2.87 -8.88
CA PHE A 68 -17.40 3.63 -8.99
C PHE A 68 -17.68 4.20 -10.38
N GLU A 69 -16.64 4.53 -11.17
CA GLU A 69 -16.83 5.04 -12.53
C GLU A 69 -16.70 3.92 -13.60
N GLY A 70 -15.88 2.89 -13.33
CA GLY A 70 -15.62 1.81 -14.28
C GLY A 70 -14.95 2.24 -15.59
N LYS A 71 -14.31 3.42 -15.62
CA LYS A 71 -13.64 3.94 -16.83
C LYS A 71 -12.34 3.18 -17.08
N GLU A 72 -12.11 2.81 -18.34
CA GLU A 72 -10.91 2.09 -18.76
C GLU A 72 -9.61 2.85 -18.42
N GLU A 73 -9.63 4.17 -18.52
CA GLU A 73 -8.47 5.02 -18.15
C GLU A 73 -8.08 4.90 -16.68
N ASN A 74 -9.08 4.77 -15.76
CA ASN A 74 -8.84 4.60 -14.34
C ASN A 74 -8.28 3.21 -14.05
N LEU A 75 -8.85 2.16 -14.64
CA LEU A 75 -8.35 0.79 -14.53
C LEU A 75 -6.92 0.65 -15.06
N LYS A 76 -6.60 1.32 -16.17
CA LYS A 76 -5.24 1.34 -16.71
C LYS A 76 -4.25 2.01 -15.73
N MET A 77 -4.63 3.15 -15.17
CA MET A 77 -3.80 3.83 -14.17
C MET A 77 -3.64 2.99 -12.90
N LEU A 78 -4.73 2.36 -12.45
CA LEU A 78 -4.70 1.45 -11.31
C LEU A 78 -3.74 0.27 -11.55
N ALA A 79 -3.82 -0.38 -12.71
CA ALA A 79 -2.90 -1.46 -13.06
C ALA A 79 -1.42 -1.01 -13.05
N GLN A 80 -1.13 0.19 -13.55
CA GLN A 80 0.22 0.75 -13.52
C GLN A 80 0.73 0.99 -12.10
N VAL A 81 -0.11 1.50 -11.19
CA VAL A 81 0.31 1.73 -9.81
C VAL A 81 0.44 0.44 -9.01
N LEU A 82 -0.41 -0.56 -9.26
CA LEU A 82 -0.27 -1.89 -8.69
C LEU A 82 1.07 -2.52 -9.09
N ASP A 83 1.41 -2.50 -10.37
CA ASP A 83 2.68 -2.99 -10.89
C ASP A 83 3.88 -2.22 -10.28
N ALA A 84 3.76 -0.90 -10.14
CA ALA A 84 4.80 -0.07 -9.55
C ALA A 84 5.03 -0.40 -8.06
N ILE A 85 3.96 -0.65 -7.29
CA ILE A 85 4.08 -1.02 -5.88
C ILE A 85 4.68 -2.44 -5.74
N CYS A 86 4.28 -3.37 -6.58
CA CYS A 86 4.85 -4.73 -6.60
C CYS A 86 6.35 -4.74 -6.94
N THR A 87 6.86 -3.72 -7.63
CA THR A 87 8.30 -3.61 -7.96
C THR A 87 9.11 -2.81 -6.94
N GLU A 88 8.50 -2.25 -5.91
CA GLU A 88 9.22 -1.57 -4.84
C GLU A 88 10.14 -2.54 -4.12
N LYS A 89 11.34 -2.09 -3.79
CA LYS A 89 12.29 -2.91 -3.04
C LYS A 89 11.85 -3.12 -1.60
N PHE A 90 11.36 -2.06 -0.96
CA PHE A 90 10.92 -2.07 0.43
C PHE A 90 9.46 -1.60 0.53
N TRP A 91 8.63 -2.38 1.25
CA TRP A 91 7.30 -1.92 1.66
C TRP A 91 7.32 -1.29 3.05
N ALA A 92 8.30 -1.67 3.88
CA ALA A 92 8.54 -1.02 5.17
C ALA A 92 9.19 0.36 4.99
N LEU A 93 8.91 1.28 5.90
CA LEU A 93 9.53 2.60 5.90
C LEU A 93 10.95 2.58 6.48
N PRO A 94 11.84 3.49 6.05
CA PRO A 94 13.24 3.50 6.49
C PRO A 94 13.41 3.66 8.00
N ALA A 95 12.48 4.33 8.69
CA ALA A 95 12.50 4.48 10.14
C ALA A 95 12.11 3.19 10.92
N HIS A 96 11.64 2.17 10.20
CA HIS A 96 11.12 0.94 10.80
C HIS A 96 11.99 -0.29 10.52
N VAL A 97 13.08 -0.14 9.77
CA VAL A 97 13.98 -1.24 9.45
C VAL A 97 15.24 -1.21 10.31
N ASN A 98 15.85 -2.38 10.48
CA ASN A 98 17.18 -2.49 11.06
C ASN A 98 18.23 -2.46 9.95
N PHE A 99 18.94 -1.34 9.77
CA PHE A 99 19.95 -1.19 8.73
C PHE A 99 21.20 -2.08 8.91
N ASP A 100 21.42 -2.63 10.11
CA ASP A 100 22.55 -3.54 10.35
C ASP A 100 22.19 -5.00 10.00
N ALA A 101 20.88 -5.28 9.83
CA ALA A 101 20.34 -6.56 9.39
C ALA A 101 19.13 -6.29 8.47
N LEU A 102 19.38 -5.54 7.40
CA LEU A 102 18.34 -5.09 6.50
C LEU A 102 17.73 -6.27 5.73
N ASP A 103 16.42 -6.43 5.85
CA ASP A 103 15.62 -7.40 5.13
C ASP A 103 14.57 -6.65 4.28
N GLU A 104 14.54 -6.93 2.98
CA GLU A 104 13.56 -6.37 2.05
C GLU A 104 12.13 -6.81 2.37
N LYS A 105 11.98 -7.94 3.09
CA LYS A 105 10.70 -8.49 3.57
C LYS A 105 10.41 -8.13 5.03
N THR A 106 10.99 -7.04 5.53
CA THR A 106 10.64 -6.52 6.85
C THR A 106 9.15 -6.19 6.90
N ILE A 107 8.43 -6.78 7.85
CA ILE A 107 7.02 -6.49 8.10
C ILE A 107 6.93 -5.41 9.17
N ASP A 108 6.54 -4.22 8.75
CA ASP A 108 6.09 -3.13 9.61
C ASP A 108 4.61 -2.86 9.33
N LEU A 109 4.01 -1.89 10.02
CA LEU A 109 2.60 -1.54 9.79
C LEU A 109 2.32 -1.06 8.36
N PHE A 110 3.27 -0.46 7.67
CA PHE A 110 3.07 0.01 6.28
C PHE A 110 3.22 -1.10 5.24
N ALA A 111 4.07 -2.09 5.50
CA ALA A 111 4.12 -3.31 4.71
C ALA A 111 2.80 -4.10 4.83
N ALA A 112 2.25 -4.22 6.05
CA ALA A 112 0.98 -4.86 6.31
C ALA A 112 -0.20 -4.10 5.67
N GLU A 113 -0.28 -2.77 5.83
CA GLU A 113 -1.30 -1.93 5.19
C GLU A 113 -1.21 -1.97 3.66
N THR A 114 0.01 -2.03 3.10
CA THR A 114 0.21 -2.18 1.66
C THR A 114 -0.36 -3.52 1.17
N ALA A 115 -0.03 -4.62 1.86
CA ALA A 115 -0.54 -5.95 1.52
C ALA A 115 -2.07 -5.99 1.56
N GLN A 116 -2.67 -5.48 2.64
CA GLN A 116 -4.12 -5.39 2.79
C GLN A 116 -4.76 -4.59 1.65
N SER A 117 -4.26 -3.38 1.37
CA SER A 117 -4.82 -2.51 0.33
C SER A 117 -4.73 -3.13 -1.06
N LEU A 118 -3.63 -3.83 -1.36
CA LEU A 118 -3.45 -4.54 -2.62
C LEU A 118 -4.45 -5.69 -2.77
N LEU A 119 -4.64 -6.49 -1.72
CA LEU A 119 -5.59 -7.62 -1.74
C LEU A 119 -7.04 -7.15 -1.79
N GLU A 120 -7.42 -6.11 -1.06
CA GLU A 120 -8.76 -5.50 -1.14
C GLU A 120 -9.06 -5.02 -2.57
N ILE A 121 -8.10 -4.41 -3.25
CA ILE A 121 -8.28 -3.99 -4.65
C ILE A 121 -8.45 -5.20 -5.57
N VAL A 122 -7.68 -6.25 -5.38
CA VAL A 122 -7.80 -7.49 -6.17
C VAL A 122 -9.14 -8.19 -5.91
N ASP A 123 -9.61 -8.23 -4.66
CA ASP A 123 -10.91 -8.80 -4.31
C ASP A 123 -12.06 -8.03 -4.99
N ILE A 124 -12.03 -6.71 -4.95
CA ILE A 124 -13.10 -5.85 -5.48
C ILE A 124 -13.05 -5.74 -7.02
N LEU A 125 -11.86 -5.63 -7.60
CA LEU A 125 -11.64 -5.24 -9.00
C LEU A 125 -10.92 -6.31 -9.84
N GLY A 126 -10.58 -7.47 -9.29
CA GLY A 126 -9.75 -8.46 -9.96
C GLY A 126 -10.27 -8.87 -11.34
N ASP A 127 -11.58 -9.02 -11.48
CA ASP A 127 -12.23 -9.34 -12.77
C ASP A 127 -12.10 -8.25 -13.83
N LYS A 128 -11.80 -7.01 -13.41
CA LYS A 128 -11.65 -5.83 -14.30
C LYS A 128 -10.18 -5.52 -14.59
N LEU A 129 -9.24 -6.14 -13.87
CA LEU A 129 -7.80 -5.93 -14.00
C LEU A 129 -7.15 -6.97 -14.94
N PRO A 130 -5.98 -6.67 -15.54
CA PRO A 130 -5.21 -7.67 -16.26
C PRO A 130 -4.85 -8.85 -15.32
N ALA A 131 -5.12 -10.09 -15.77
CA ALA A 131 -4.85 -11.28 -14.96
C ALA A 131 -3.39 -11.36 -14.47
N GLN A 132 -2.43 -10.91 -15.29
CA GLN A 132 -1.01 -10.88 -14.90
C GLN A 132 -0.75 -9.90 -13.73
N THR A 133 -1.45 -8.76 -13.67
CA THR A 133 -1.33 -7.80 -12.56
C THR A 133 -1.90 -8.41 -11.28
N VAL A 134 -3.06 -9.08 -11.37
CA VAL A 134 -3.68 -9.78 -10.23
C VAL A 134 -2.74 -10.87 -9.69
N GLU A 135 -2.22 -11.73 -10.58
CA GLU A 135 -1.28 -12.80 -10.20
C GLU A 135 -0.02 -12.23 -9.53
N ARG A 136 0.53 -11.15 -10.07
CA ARG A 136 1.69 -10.47 -9.47
C ARG A 136 1.40 -9.96 -8.07
N VAL A 137 0.27 -9.27 -7.86
CA VAL A 137 -0.13 -8.76 -6.55
C VAL A 137 -0.21 -9.89 -5.54
N VAL A 138 -0.92 -10.98 -5.86
CA VAL A 138 -1.07 -12.13 -4.97
C VAL A 138 0.29 -12.76 -4.65
N CYS A 139 1.16 -12.93 -5.64
CA CYS A 139 2.51 -13.46 -5.45
C CYS A 139 3.35 -12.57 -4.53
N GLU A 140 3.39 -11.26 -4.77
CA GLU A 140 4.22 -10.33 -3.98
C GLU A 140 3.73 -10.22 -2.53
N VAL A 141 2.42 -10.14 -2.30
CA VAL A 141 1.86 -10.13 -0.94
C VAL A 141 2.17 -11.43 -0.22
N THR A 142 1.99 -12.57 -0.89
CA THR A 142 2.28 -13.89 -0.31
C THR A 142 3.76 -14.00 0.06
N ASP A 143 4.67 -13.62 -0.83
CA ASP A 143 6.11 -13.76 -0.62
C ASP A 143 6.68 -12.77 0.39
N ARG A 144 6.16 -11.54 0.44
CA ARG A 144 6.71 -10.48 1.29
C ARG A 144 6.09 -10.38 2.68
N VAL A 145 4.82 -10.78 2.83
CA VAL A 145 4.09 -10.60 4.09
C VAL A 145 3.57 -11.92 4.62
N ILE A 146 2.75 -12.67 3.87
CA ILE A 146 2.05 -13.84 4.41
C ILE A 146 3.04 -14.96 4.78
N VAL A 147 3.89 -15.37 3.84
CA VAL A 147 4.84 -16.46 4.09
C VAL A 147 5.83 -16.10 5.22
N PRO A 148 6.51 -14.93 5.21
CA PRO A 148 7.38 -14.56 6.31
C PRO A 148 6.67 -14.53 7.67
N PHE A 149 5.43 -14.00 7.71
CA PHE A 149 4.65 -13.93 8.94
C PHE A 149 4.32 -15.31 9.52
N VAL A 150 3.75 -16.21 8.71
CA VAL A 150 3.31 -17.53 9.18
C VAL A 150 4.44 -18.53 9.40
N THR A 151 5.61 -18.33 8.77
CA THR A 151 6.76 -19.22 8.90
C THR A 151 7.80 -18.72 9.89
N SER A 152 7.65 -17.51 10.44
CA SER A 152 8.58 -16.97 11.43
C SER A 152 8.62 -17.85 12.67
N THR A 153 9.84 -18.30 13.03
CA THR A 153 10.08 -19.05 14.26
C THR A 153 10.49 -18.17 15.43
N VAL A 154 10.76 -16.90 15.16
CA VAL A 154 11.14 -15.91 16.15
C VAL A 154 10.01 -14.87 16.19
N PRO A 155 9.44 -14.58 17.37
CA PRO A 155 8.43 -13.52 17.50
C PRO A 155 8.97 -12.20 16.95
N TYR A 156 8.14 -11.47 16.21
CA TYR A 156 8.49 -10.11 15.81
C TYR A 156 8.62 -9.23 17.04
N SER A 157 9.62 -8.35 17.08
CA SER A 157 9.87 -7.47 18.24
C SER A 157 8.66 -6.62 18.62
N TRP A 158 7.82 -6.26 17.65
CA TRP A 158 6.60 -5.49 17.88
C TRP A 158 5.45 -6.32 18.51
N TRP A 159 5.51 -7.66 18.50
CA TRP A 159 4.51 -8.51 19.17
C TRP A 159 4.64 -8.46 20.69
N GLU A 160 5.86 -8.31 21.20
CA GLU A 160 6.17 -8.32 22.61
C GLU A 160 6.14 -6.90 23.24
N GLN A 161 5.91 -5.88 22.42
CA GLN A 161 5.89 -4.49 22.87
C GLN A 161 4.46 -4.02 23.23
N ASP A 162 4.12 -4.04 24.51
CA ASP A 162 2.81 -3.60 25.03
C ASP A 162 2.45 -2.12 24.73
N ARG A 163 3.34 -1.35 24.13
CA ARG A 163 3.19 0.11 23.97
C ARG A 163 3.16 0.59 22.53
N CYS A 164 3.09 -0.30 21.55
CA CYS A 164 2.99 0.08 20.15
C CYS A 164 1.74 -0.52 19.51
N ASN A 165 1.23 0.15 18.47
CA ASN A 165 0.03 -0.29 17.73
C ASN A 165 0.35 -1.30 16.62
N TRP A 166 1.60 -1.65 16.41
CA TRP A 166 2.02 -2.51 15.31
C TRP A 166 1.36 -3.89 15.37
N ALA A 167 1.31 -4.50 16.54
CA ALA A 167 0.66 -5.81 16.70
C ALA A 167 -0.80 -5.79 16.23
N ALA A 168 -1.55 -4.73 16.55
CA ALA A 168 -2.94 -4.61 16.15
C ALA A 168 -3.10 -4.36 14.65
N VAL A 169 -2.25 -3.51 14.05
CA VAL A 169 -2.32 -3.18 12.61
C VAL A 169 -1.90 -4.39 11.77
N CYS A 170 -0.75 -5.00 12.08
CA CYS A 170 -0.25 -6.14 11.31
C CYS A 170 -1.18 -7.35 11.42
N ALA A 171 -1.67 -7.69 12.61
CA ALA A 171 -2.60 -8.80 12.79
C ALA A 171 -3.97 -8.53 12.15
N GLY A 172 -4.44 -7.28 12.13
CA GLY A 172 -5.67 -6.89 11.43
C GLY A 172 -5.58 -7.09 9.92
N SER A 173 -4.43 -6.78 9.32
CA SER A 173 -4.17 -6.99 7.91
C SER A 173 -4.11 -8.47 7.52
N ASP A 174 -3.56 -9.33 8.37
CA ASP A 174 -3.52 -10.77 8.12
C ASP A 174 -4.89 -11.44 8.16
N VAL A 175 -5.80 -10.98 9.00
CA VAL A 175 -7.18 -11.54 9.07
C VAL A 175 -7.91 -11.32 7.75
N CYS A 176 -7.74 -10.17 7.11
CA CYS A 176 -8.35 -9.89 5.81
C CYS A 176 -7.75 -10.75 4.68
N SER A 177 -6.48 -11.15 4.78
CA SER A 177 -5.80 -11.97 3.76
C SER A 177 -6.05 -13.48 3.91
N SER A 178 -6.57 -13.96 5.05
CA SER A 178 -6.82 -15.39 5.30
C SER A 178 -8.08 -15.94 4.62
N ASP A 179 -8.93 -15.07 4.07
CA ASP A 179 -10.18 -15.45 3.40
C ASP A 179 -10.03 -15.58 1.87
N LEU A 180 -8.81 -15.37 1.34
CA LEU A 180 -8.44 -15.57 -0.07
C LEU A 180 -7.68 -16.90 -0.26
#